data_4595b22ea9e7dd25fd9e304b15f97ef6
#
_entry.id   4595b22ea9e7dd25fd9e304b15f97ef6
#
_cell.length_a   1.000
_cell.length_b   1.000
_cell.length_c   1.000
_cell.angle_alpha   90.00
_cell.angle_beta   90.00
_cell.angle_gamma   90.00
#
_symmetry.space_group_name_H-M   'P 1'
#
loop_
_entity.id
_entity.type
_entity.pdbx_description
1 polymer ?
#
loop_
_entity_poly.entity_id
_entity_poly.type
_entity_poly.pdbx_seq_one_letter_code
_entity_poly.pdbx_strand_id
1 'polypeptide(L)'
;RPTVLDDASYACLNYAMPDYIERGRQALSLCGLEGREDDYIWQLSGGQTHLLALAGAVSLRPDILILDEPIAQLDPSHADKIYGVLKELNEKHGKTIIVIEHHTEYIADYCKHVMLMRDGGIAWKLPTGEALRRVEELQACNIFPPQVTIAAHRMKREGKLPEGQLLPTTVAEGENAFRHLQYHPCAFTKQEEAKTGEPNVQFRDVSIAYRSVKG
;
A
#
# COMPACT_ATOMS: atom_id res chain seq x y z
N ARG A 1 6.70 -24.53 6.97
CA ARG A 1 7.67 -24.31 8.03
C ARG A 1 6.92 -23.94 9.29
N PRO A 2 7.32 -24.44 10.46
CA PRO A 2 6.50 -24.24 11.64
C PRO A 2 6.68 -22.86 12.27
N THR A 3 7.90 -22.33 12.34
CA THR A 3 8.15 -21.05 13.03
C THR A 3 8.38 -19.88 12.08
N VAL A 4 8.19 -18.67 12.61
CA VAL A 4 8.41 -17.40 11.90
C VAL A 4 9.89 -17.27 11.50
N LEU A 5 10.82 -17.66 12.38
CA LEU A 5 12.24 -17.63 12.06
C LEU A 5 12.62 -18.66 10.99
N ASP A 6 12.05 -19.87 11.05
CA ASP A 6 12.28 -20.88 10.00
C ASP A 6 11.87 -20.38 8.64
N ASP A 7 10.74 -19.69 8.54
CA ASP A 7 10.22 -19.16 7.26
C ASP A 7 11.08 -17.99 6.75
N ALA A 8 11.39 -17.03 7.63
CA ALA A 8 12.23 -15.88 7.28
C ALA A 8 13.64 -16.28 6.81
N SER A 9 14.20 -17.36 7.37
CA SER A 9 15.54 -17.84 7.03
C SER A 9 15.57 -18.89 5.92
N TYR A 10 14.41 -19.37 5.47
CA TYR A 10 14.30 -20.50 4.56
C TYR A 10 15.04 -20.32 3.23
N ALA A 11 14.92 -19.14 2.63
CA ALA A 11 15.60 -18.84 1.39
C ALA A 11 17.13 -18.93 1.56
N CYS A 12 17.67 -18.34 2.63
CA CYS A 12 19.10 -18.39 2.94
C CYS A 12 19.58 -19.81 3.21
N LEU A 13 18.78 -20.64 3.89
CA LEU A 13 19.08 -22.05 4.12
C LEU A 13 19.17 -22.82 2.78
N ASN A 14 18.26 -22.59 1.85
CA ASN A 14 18.27 -23.25 0.55
C ASN A 14 19.49 -22.87 -0.32
N TYR A 15 20.03 -21.66 -0.13
CA TYR A 15 21.29 -21.23 -0.75
C TYR A 15 22.53 -21.65 0.06
N ALA A 16 22.35 -22.52 1.07
CA ALA A 16 23.42 -23.02 1.95
C ALA A 16 24.28 -21.91 2.59
N MET A 17 23.67 -20.78 2.92
CA MET A 17 24.33 -19.67 3.59
C MET A 17 24.59 -20.05 5.06
N PRO A 18 25.83 -19.96 5.56
CA PRO A 18 26.15 -20.42 6.93
C PRO A 18 25.51 -19.53 8.00
N ASP A 19 25.22 -18.27 7.70
CA ASP A 19 24.63 -17.24 8.57
C ASP A 19 23.10 -17.10 8.40
N TYR A 20 22.42 -18.14 7.88
CA TYR A 20 21.00 -18.07 7.51
C TYR A 20 20.07 -17.68 8.67
N ILE A 21 20.33 -18.15 9.88
CA ILE A 21 19.53 -17.81 11.07
C ILE A 21 19.68 -16.32 11.42
N GLU A 22 20.90 -15.82 11.42
CA GLU A 22 21.19 -14.43 11.74
C GLU A 22 20.57 -13.49 10.69
N ARG A 23 20.63 -13.85 9.41
CA ARG A 23 19.96 -13.13 8.33
C ARG A 23 18.45 -13.11 8.49
N GLY A 24 17.86 -14.23 8.89
CA GLY A 24 16.44 -14.33 9.20
C GLY A 24 16.03 -13.39 10.33
N ARG A 25 16.77 -13.38 11.45
CA ARG A 25 16.50 -12.48 12.59
C ARG A 25 16.59 -11.01 12.20
N GLN A 26 17.64 -10.63 11.48
CA GLN A 26 17.80 -9.24 11.01
C GLN A 26 16.66 -8.81 10.07
N ALA A 27 16.21 -9.70 9.18
CA ALA A 27 15.09 -9.43 8.31
C ALA A 27 13.76 -9.31 9.08
N LEU A 28 13.54 -10.15 10.09
CA LEU A 28 12.38 -10.04 10.97
C LEU A 28 12.36 -8.72 11.74
N SER A 29 13.50 -8.32 12.31
CA SER A 29 13.62 -7.03 13.01
C SER A 29 13.32 -5.86 12.07
N LEU A 30 13.88 -5.86 10.85
CA LEU A 30 13.62 -4.83 9.85
C LEU A 30 12.13 -4.75 9.46
N CYS A 31 11.45 -5.88 9.41
CA CYS A 31 10.03 -5.96 9.09
C CYS A 31 9.11 -5.77 10.32
N GLY A 32 9.64 -5.44 11.50
CA GLY A 32 8.86 -5.22 12.71
C GLY A 32 8.21 -6.47 13.29
N LEU A 33 8.85 -7.63 13.09
CA LEU A 33 8.46 -8.94 13.64
C LEU A 33 9.44 -9.44 14.71
N GLU A 34 10.25 -8.56 15.27
CA GLU A 34 11.15 -8.86 16.38
C GLU A 34 10.37 -9.38 17.58
N GLY A 35 10.93 -10.43 18.25
CA GLY A 35 10.30 -11.10 19.39
C GLY A 35 9.21 -12.10 19.01
N ARG A 36 9.04 -12.40 17.72
CA ARG A 36 8.08 -13.39 17.22
C ARG A 36 8.74 -14.61 16.56
N GLU A 37 10.03 -14.75 16.73
CA GLU A 37 10.86 -15.76 16.07
C GLU A 37 10.36 -17.17 16.31
N ASP A 38 9.93 -17.47 17.54
CA ASP A 38 9.47 -18.78 17.99
C ASP A 38 7.95 -18.98 17.79
N ASP A 39 7.23 -17.95 17.37
CA ASP A 39 5.79 -18.07 17.05
C ASP A 39 5.60 -18.98 15.84
N TYR A 40 4.46 -19.66 15.80
CA TYR A 40 4.05 -20.39 14.60
C TYR A 40 3.46 -19.44 13.57
N ILE A 41 3.69 -19.69 12.27
CA ILE A 41 3.24 -18.85 11.16
C ILE A 41 1.72 -18.59 11.23
N TRP A 42 0.94 -19.58 11.60
CA TRP A 42 -0.53 -19.46 11.70
C TRP A 42 -1.04 -18.64 12.90
N GLN A 43 -0.16 -18.19 13.77
CA GLN A 43 -0.47 -17.26 14.86
C GLN A 43 -0.35 -15.80 14.44
N LEU A 44 0.22 -15.55 13.25
CA LEU A 44 0.32 -14.21 12.68
C LEU A 44 -1.02 -13.74 12.12
N SER A 45 -1.26 -12.43 12.21
CA SER A 45 -2.34 -11.79 11.47
C SER A 45 -2.03 -11.77 9.96
N GLY A 46 -3.06 -11.53 9.12
CA GLY A 46 -2.86 -11.42 7.68
C GLY A 46 -1.77 -10.41 7.29
N GLY A 47 -1.78 -9.21 7.90
CA GLY A 47 -0.75 -8.21 7.65
C GLY A 47 0.65 -8.64 8.11
N GLN A 48 0.76 -9.33 9.25
CA GLN A 48 2.03 -9.87 9.72
C GLN A 48 2.55 -10.99 8.80
N THR A 49 1.68 -11.77 8.17
CA THR A 49 2.09 -12.80 7.20
C THR A 49 2.72 -12.16 5.97
N HIS A 50 2.21 -11.03 5.48
CA HIS A 50 2.84 -10.28 4.39
C HIS A 50 4.20 -9.71 4.78
N LEU A 51 4.34 -9.18 6.00
CA LEU A 51 5.63 -8.73 6.53
C LEU A 51 6.63 -9.88 6.67
N LEU A 52 6.17 -11.09 7.04
CA LEU A 52 7.01 -12.29 7.09
C LEU A 52 7.47 -12.69 5.68
N ALA A 53 6.59 -12.68 4.69
CA ALA A 53 6.97 -12.95 3.30
C ALA A 53 8.03 -11.95 2.79
N LEU A 54 7.86 -10.66 3.12
CA LEU A 54 8.86 -9.63 2.83
C LEU A 54 10.18 -9.92 3.55
N ALA A 55 10.15 -10.29 4.83
CA ALA A 55 11.35 -10.65 5.59
C ALA A 55 12.10 -11.82 4.94
N GLY A 56 11.40 -12.85 4.47
CA GLY A 56 12.00 -13.97 3.75
C GLY A 56 12.75 -13.53 2.48
N ALA A 57 12.19 -12.61 1.72
CA ALA A 57 12.85 -12.05 0.53
C ALA A 57 14.06 -11.16 0.90
N VAL A 58 13.92 -10.32 1.92
CA VAL A 58 14.95 -9.38 2.38
C VAL A 58 16.13 -10.09 3.04
N SER A 59 15.91 -11.26 3.66
CA SER A 59 16.97 -12.06 4.30
C SER A 59 18.13 -12.41 3.35
N LEU A 60 17.83 -12.57 2.06
CA LEU A 60 18.83 -12.77 1.00
C LEU A 60 19.69 -11.53 0.73
N ARG A 61 19.30 -10.36 1.22
CA ARG A 61 19.92 -9.04 0.96
C ARG A 61 20.07 -8.74 -0.54
N PRO A 62 19.00 -8.87 -1.35
CA PRO A 62 19.09 -8.64 -2.77
C PRO A 62 19.43 -7.18 -3.07
N ASP A 63 20.07 -6.90 -4.22
CA ASP A 63 20.30 -5.53 -4.69
C ASP A 63 19.07 -4.95 -5.37
N ILE A 64 18.24 -5.81 -5.95
CA ILE A 64 16.98 -5.46 -6.61
C ILE A 64 15.87 -6.31 -6.00
N LEU A 65 14.81 -5.67 -5.52
CA LEU A 65 13.61 -6.32 -5.00
C LEU A 65 12.43 -5.95 -5.89
N ILE A 66 11.73 -6.96 -6.40
CA ILE A 66 10.54 -6.80 -7.23
C ILE A 66 9.36 -7.36 -6.45
N LEU A 67 8.32 -6.53 -6.28
CA LEU A 67 7.11 -6.90 -5.56
C LEU A 67 5.90 -6.69 -6.47
N ASP A 68 5.01 -7.67 -6.46
CA ASP A 68 3.76 -7.64 -7.19
C ASP A 68 2.60 -7.50 -6.20
N GLU A 69 1.92 -6.36 -6.23
CA GLU A 69 0.82 -5.98 -5.34
C GLU A 69 1.07 -6.27 -3.85
N PRO A 70 2.17 -5.76 -3.26
CA PRO A 70 2.61 -6.15 -1.91
C PRO A 70 1.62 -5.77 -0.80
N ILE A 71 0.65 -4.91 -1.07
CA ILE A 71 -0.34 -4.43 -0.09
C ILE A 71 -1.76 -4.91 -0.40
N ALA A 72 -1.92 -5.84 -1.36
CA ALA A 72 -3.24 -6.37 -1.68
C ALA A 72 -3.92 -6.97 -0.45
N GLN A 73 -5.19 -6.61 -0.23
CA GLN A 73 -6.03 -7.08 0.89
C GLN A 73 -5.54 -6.66 2.29
N LEU A 74 -4.64 -5.68 2.39
CA LEU A 74 -4.19 -5.14 3.66
C LEU A 74 -5.00 -3.91 4.07
N ASP A 75 -5.15 -3.73 5.37
CA ASP A 75 -5.59 -2.45 5.92
C ASP A 75 -4.48 -1.38 5.79
N PRO A 76 -4.82 -0.10 5.82
CA PRO A 76 -3.85 0.98 5.62
C PRO A 76 -2.66 0.93 6.59
N SER A 77 -2.87 0.53 7.84
CA SER A 77 -1.79 0.48 8.84
C SER A 77 -0.71 -0.56 8.50
N HIS A 78 -1.11 -1.71 7.95
CA HIS A 78 -0.17 -2.73 7.50
C HIS A 78 0.48 -2.36 6.17
N ALA A 79 -0.26 -1.73 5.26
CA ALA A 79 0.27 -1.22 4.01
C ALA A 79 1.37 -0.17 4.25
N ASP A 80 1.14 0.79 5.16
CA ASP A 80 2.12 1.80 5.56
C ASP A 80 3.41 1.17 6.14
N LYS A 81 3.29 0.09 6.92
CA LYS A 81 4.45 -0.63 7.44
C LYS A 81 5.28 -1.25 6.33
N ILE A 82 4.64 -1.93 5.35
CA ILE A 82 5.34 -2.51 4.21
C ILE A 82 6.08 -1.44 3.42
N TYR A 83 5.41 -0.35 3.05
CA TYR A 83 6.04 0.73 2.32
C TYR A 83 7.12 1.45 3.15
N GLY A 84 6.96 1.53 4.47
CA GLY A 84 7.99 2.02 5.39
C GLY A 84 9.27 1.19 5.32
N VAL A 85 9.17 -0.15 5.33
CA VAL A 85 10.30 -1.07 5.16
C VAL A 85 10.94 -0.90 3.78
N LEU A 86 10.15 -0.85 2.71
CA LEU A 86 10.65 -0.67 1.34
C LEU A 86 11.39 0.67 1.19
N LYS A 87 10.88 1.74 1.78
CA LYS A 87 11.53 3.05 1.82
C LYS A 87 12.86 2.99 2.55
N GLU A 88 12.92 2.34 3.71
CA GLU A 88 14.15 2.16 4.46
C GLU A 88 15.20 1.38 3.67
N LEU A 89 14.80 0.28 3.02
CA LEU A 89 15.68 -0.49 2.15
C LEU A 89 16.26 0.35 1.00
N ASN A 90 15.45 1.22 0.39
CA ASN A 90 15.91 2.10 -0.68
C ASN A 90 16.82 3.22 -0.17
N GLU A 91 16.40 3.96 0.89
CA GLU A 91 17.08 5.17 1.32
C GLU A 91 18.32 4.90 2.18
N LYS A 92 18.25 3.92 3.11
CA LYS A 92 19.35 3.62 4.03
C LYS A 92 20.26 2.49 3.53
N HIS A 93 19.71 1.53 2.81
CA HIS A 93 20.45 0.34 2.36
C HIS A 93 20.78 0.37 0.86
N GLY A 94 20.41 1.42 0.13
CA GLY A 94 20.74 1.61 -1.27
C GLY A 94 20.12 0.58 -2.23
N LYS A 95 19.06 -0.11 -1.81
CA LYS A 95 18.44 -1.15 -2.61
C LYS A 95 17.54 -0.56 -3.70
N THR A 96 17.50 -1.21 -4.85
CA THR A 96 16.55 -0.87 -5.91
C THR A 96 15.25 -1.60 -5.68
N ILE A 97 14.14 -0.84 -5.56
CA ILE A 97 12.82 -1.39 -5.33
C ILE A 97 11.96 -1.14 -6.58
N ILE A 98 11.35 -2.21 -7.09
CA ILE A 98 10.37 -2.16 -8.18
C ILE A 98 9.07 -2.73 -7.63
N VAL A 99 8.00 -1.93 -7.67
CA VAL A 99 6.67 -2.34 -7.20
C VAL A 99 5.71 -2.30 -8.37
N ILE A 100 4.97 -3.39 -8.58
CA ILE A 100 3.82 -3.42 -9.47
C ILE A 100 2.61 -3.11 -8.59
N GLU A 101 1.91 -2.01 -8.87
CA GLU A 101 0.90 -1.48 -7.95
C GLU A 101 -0.16 -0.68 -8.71
N HIS A 102 -1.38 -0.70 -8.21
CA HIS A 102 -2.49 0.08 -8.74
C HIS A 102 -3.04 1.12 -7.74
N HIS A 103 -2.60 1.09 -6.48
CA HIS A 103 -2.93 2.09 -5.47
C HIS A 103 -2.05 3.33 -5.65
N THR A 104 -2.53 4.27 -6.46
CA THR A 104 -1.77 5.44 -6.91
C THR A 104 -1.41 6.40 -5.79
N GLU A 105 -2.12 6.39 -4.66
CA GLU A 105 -1.78 7.13 -3.45
C GLU A 105 -0.43 6.67 -2.87
N TYR A 106 -0.21 5.35 -2.76
CA TYR A 106 1.08 4.80 -2.31
C TYR A 106 2.19 5.06 -3.33
N ILE A 107 1.87 4.99 -4.63
CA ILE A 107 2.83 5.37 -5.67
C ILE A 107 3.23 6.84 -5.52
N ALA A 108 2.28 7.74 -5.25
CA ALA A 108 2.54 9.17 -5.06
C ALA A 108 3.48 9.45 -3.87
N ASP A 109 3.28 8.74 -2.76
CA ASP A 109 3.98 8.99 -1.51
C ASP A 109 5.36 8.32 -1.44
N TYR A 110 5.55 7.19 -2.12
CA TYR A 110 6.74 6.35 -1.94
C TYR A 110 7.60 6.17 -3.19
N CYS A 111 7.06 6.31 -4.40
CA CYS A 111 7.81 6.05 -5.63
C CYS A 111 8.41 7.32 -6.22
N LYS A 112 9.66 7.22 -6.71
CA LYS A 112 10.35 8.32 -7.39
C LYS A 112 9.99 8.42 -8.87
N HIS A 113 9.71 7.27 -9.50
CA HIS A 113 9.39 7.15 -10.92
C HIS A 113 8.24 6.16 -11.12
N VAL A 114 7.47 6.38 -12.16
CA VAL A 114 6.43 5.47 -12.64
C VAL A 114 6.78 5.02 -14.05
N MET A 115 6.60 3.72 -14.31
CA MET A 115 6.63 3.14 -15.65
C MET A 115 5.23 2.67 -16.00
N LEU A 116 4.66 3.19 -17.09
CA LEU A 116 3.40 2.67 -17.64
C LEU A 116 3.72 1.54 -18.62
N MET A 117 3.15 0.38 -18.35
CA MET A 117 3.21 -0.75 -19.28
C MET A 117 1.88 -0.88 -20.02
N ARG A 118 1.95 -1.07 -21.33
CA ARG A 118 0.80 -1.32 -22.20
C ARG A 118 1.20 -2.26 -23.35
N ASP A 119 0.33 -3.20 -23.65
CA ASP A 119 0.53 -4.17 -24.76
C ASP A 119 1.88 -4.93 -24.69
N GLY A 120 2.34 -5.26 -23.46
CA GLY A 120 3.59 -5.98 -23.22
C GLY A 120 4.85 -5.13 -23.32
N GLY A 121 4.73 -3.82 -23.51
CA GLY A 121 5.85 -2.88 -23.60
C GLY A 121 5.78 -1.72 -22.60
N ILE A 122 6.90 -1.03 -22.41
CA ILE A 122 6.96 0.20 -21.62
C ILE A 122 6.53 1.35 -22.52
N ALA A 123 5.36 1.94 -22.25
CA ALA A 123 4.88 3.11 -22.98
C ALA A 123 5.71 4.36 -22.63
N TRP A 124 6.01 4.55 -21.33
CA TRP A 124 6.90 5.60 -20.85
C TRP A 124 7.39 5.32 -19.42
N LYS A 125 8.44 6.06 -19.03
CA LYS A 125 8.96 6.16 -17.66
C LYS A 125 9.12 7.64 -17.32
N LEU A 126 8.46 8.09 -16.25
CA LEU A 126 8.42 9.49 -15.84
C LEU A 126 8.62 9.64 -14.33
N PRO A 127 9.03 10.83 -13.86
CA PRO A 127 8.92 11.19 -12.46
C PRO A 127 7.48 11.05 -11.97
N THR A 128 7.27 10.60 -10.74
CA THR A 128 5.95 10.23 -10.21
C THR A 128 4.94 11.37 -10.32
N GLY A 129 5.31 12.58 -9.93
CA GLY A 129 4.40 13.72 -10.02
C GLY A 129 3.98 14.06 -11.46
N GLU A 130 4.87 13.90 -12.45
CA GLU A 130 4.52 14.10 -13.86
C GLU A 130 3.59 12.98 -14.36
N ALA A 131 3.93 11.74 -14.02
CA ALA A 131 3.18 10.56 -14.42
C ALA A 131 1.72 10.62 -13.93
N LEU A 132 1.52 10.90 -12.63
CA LEU A 132 0.20 10.89 -12.01
C LEU A 132 -0.69 12.07 -12.43
N ARG A 133 -0.12 13.14 -13.01
CA ARG A 133 -0.88 14.26 -13.61
C ARG A 133 -1.42 13.96 -15.00
N ARG A 134 -1.05 12.85 -15.62
CA ARG A 134 -1.57 12.41 -16.93
C ARG A 134 -2.93 11.73 -16.77
N VAL A 135 -3.90 12.46 -16.21
CA VAL A 135 -5.19 11.91 -15.77
C VAL A 135 -5.90 11.14 -16.86
N GLU A 136 -6.08 11.76 -18.04
CA GLU A 136 -6.84 11.17 -19.14
C GLU A 136 -6.15 9.92 -19.72
N GLU A 137 -4.82 9.96 -19.84
CA GLU A 137 -4.03 8.83 -20.34
C GLU A 137 -4.08 7.62 -19.37
N LEU A 138 -3.92 7.86 -18.07
CA LEU A 138 -4.02 6.82 -17.05
C LEU A 138 -5.43 6.21 -17.01
N GLN A 139 -6.46 7.05 -17.04
CA GLN A 139 -7.85 6.57 -17.06
C GLN A 139 -8.18 5.75 -18.31
N ALA A 140 -7.62 6.11 -19.47
CA ALA A 140 -7.74 5.31 -20.70
C ALA A 140 -7.08 3.91 -20.57
N CYS A 141 -6.16 3.75 -19.60
CA CYS A 141 -5.54 2.47 -19.24
C CYS A 141 -6.20 1.81 -18.02
N ASN A 142 -7.38 2.27 -17.57
CA ASN A 142 -8.07 1.84 -16.36
C ASN A 142 -7.24 2.03 -15.06
N ILE A 143 -6.33 2.98 -15.06
CA ILE A 143 -5.56 3.39 -13.87
C ILE A 143 -6.14 4.72 -13.38
N PHE A 144 -6.55 4.75 -12.12
CA PHE A 144 -7.12 5.97 -11.52
C PHE A 144 -6.01 6.72 -10.77
N PRO A 145 -5.65 7.95 -11.19
CA PRO A 145 -4.78 8.82 -10.41
C PRO A 145 -5.30 9.05 -9.00
N PRO A 146 -4.47 9.56 -8.06
CA PRO A 146 -4.92 9.87 -6.70
C PRO A 146 -6.19 10.71 -6.69
N GLN A 147 -7.08 10.46 -5.74
CA GLN A 147 -8.38 11.15 -5.67
C GLN A 147 -8.25 12.68 -5.66
N VAL A 148 -7.22 13.19 -4.99
CA VAL A 148 -6.90 14.62 -4.97
C VAL A 148 -6.56 15.16 -6.35
N THR A 149 -5.87 14.36 -7.17
CA THR A 149 -5.53 14.72 -8.56
C THR A 149 -6.78 14.78 -9.43
N ILE A 150 -7.65 13.77 -9.30
CA ILE A 150 -8.91 13.69 -10.05
C ILE A 150 -9.82 14.88 -9.68
N ALA A 151 -9.94 15.17 -8.38
CA ALA A 151 -10.73 16.31 -7.90
C ALA A 151 -10.21 17.63 -8.49
N ALA A 152 -8.90 17.87 -8.40
CA ALA A 152 -8.27 19.07 -8.94
C ALA A 152 -8.42 19.18 -10.46
N HIS A 153 -8.28 18.07 -11.20
CA HIS A 153 -8.47 18.02 -12.64
C HIS A 153 -9.90 18.43 -13.04
N ARG A 154 -10.92 17.90 -12.33
CA ARG A 154 -12.32 18.29 -12.53
C ARG A 154 -12.54 19.78 -12.25
N MET A 155 -12.04 20.27 -11.12
CA MET A 155 -12.17 21.68 -10.74
C MET A 155 -11.48 22.62 -11.73
N LYS A 156 -10.33 22.22 -12.28
CA LYS A 156 -9.62 22.97 -13.31
C LYS A 156 -10.45 23.07 -14.59
N ARG A 157 -11.10 21.98 -15.02
CA ARG A 157 -12.00 21.96 -16.17
C ARG A 157 -13.24 22.85 -15.98
N GLU A 158 -13.68 23.01 -14.73
CA GLU A 158 -14.79 23.89 -14.34
C GLU A 158 -14.36 25.36 -14.10
N GLY A 159 -13.09 25.70 -14.34
CA GLY A 159 -12.56 27.05 -14.13
C GLY A 159 -12.44 27.48 -12.66
N LYS A 160 -12.51 26.52 -11.73
CA LYS A 160 -12.43 26.77 -10.27
C LYS A 160 -11.01 26.78 -9.71
N LEU A 161 -10.04 26.38 -10.50
CA LEU A 161 -8.61 26.43 -10.15
C LEU A 161 -7.87 27.30 -11.19
N PRO A 162 -6.78 28.00 -10.78
CA PRO A 162 -5.97 28.79 -11.69
C PRO A 162 -5.39 27.95 -12.83
N GLU A 163 -5.37 28.47 -14.04
CA GLU A 163 -4.87 27.74 -15.23
C GLU A 163 -3.43 27.26 -15.10
N GLY A 164 -2.55 28.04 -14.48
CA GLY A 164 -1.14 27.71 -14.27
C GLY A 164 -0.88 26.77 -13.10
N GLN A 165 -1.90 26.41 -12.32
CA GLN A 165 -1.71 25.55 -11.14
C GLN A 165 -1.49 24.10 -11.56
N LEU A 166 -0.40 23.49 -11.05
CA LEU A 166 -0.16 22.05 -11.19
C LEU A 166 -1.21 21.27 -10.40
N LEU A 167 -1.63 20.13 -10.95
CA LEU A 167 -2.51 19.22 -10.24
C LEU A 167 -1.77 18.60 -9.04
N PRO A 168 -2.35 18.61 -7.84
CA PRO A 168 -1.76 17.96 -6.69
C PRO A 168 -1.77 16.43 -6.89
N THR A 169 -0.73 15.75 -6.42
CA THR A 169 -0.62 14.28 -6.47
C THR A 169 -0.64 13.63 -5.09
N THR A 170 -0.42 14.40 -4.05
CA THR A 170 -0.50 13.96 -2.65
C THR A 170 -1.56 14.75 -1.88
N VAL A 171 -2.01 14.22 -0.74
CA VAL A 171 -2.97 14.91 0.13
C VAL A 171 -2.43 16.27 0.60
N ALA A 172 -1.14 16.33 0.96
CA ALA A 172 -0.50 17.58 1.40
C ALA A 172 -0.46 18.64 0.28
N GLU A 173 -0.17 18.25 -0.96
CA GLU A 173 -0.27 19.14 -2.12
C GLU A 173 -1.72 19.60 -2.33
N GLY A 174 -2.69 18.70 -2.13
CA GLY A 174 -4.13 19.00 -2.26
C GLY A 174 -4.61 20.00 -1.21
N GLU A 175 -4.20 19.85 0.02
CA GLU A 175 -4.52 20.79 1.09
C GLU A 175 -4.07 22.22 0.71
N ASN A 176 -2.85 22.37 0.19
CA ASN A 176 -2.34 23.64 -0.28
C ASN A 176 -3.11 24.16 -1.51
N ALA A 177 -3.40 23.27 -2.47
CA ALA A 177 -4.11 23.63 -3.71
C ALA A 177 -5.54 24.13 -3.45
N PHE A 178 -6.22 23.56 -2.46
CA PHE A 178 -7.63 23.85 -2.17
C PHE A 178 -7.85 24.85 -1.04
N ARG A 179 -6.80 25.30 -0.35
CA ARG A 179 -6.88 26.18 0.84
C ARG A 179 -7.70 27.44 0.60
N HIS A 180 -7.71 27.97 -0.61
CA HIS A 180 -8.44 29.21 -0.96
C HIS A 180 -9.91 28.97 -1.30
N LEU A 181 -10.35 27.72 -1.41
CA LEU A 181 -11.73 27.39 -1.73
C LEU A 181 -12.62 27.58 -0.50
N GLN A 182 -13.74 28.28 -0.68
CA GLN A 182 -14.76 28.36 0.36
C GLN A 182 -15.57 27.05 0.38
N TYR A 183 -15.53 26.38 1.53
CA TYR A 183 -16.34 25.20 1.77
C TYR A 183 -17.77 25.62 2.09
N HIS A 184 -18.69 25.29 1.21
CA HIS A 184 -20.12 25.35 1.51
C HIS A 184 -20.61 23.94 1.81
N PRO A 185 -20.92 23.63 3.09
CA PRO A 185 -21.45 22.30 3.40
C PRO A 185 -22.74 22.09 2.61
N CYS A 186 -22.75 21.09 1.72
CA CYS A 186 -24.00 20.58 1.20
C CYS A 186 -24.84 20.10 2.37
N ALA A 187 -26.05 20.60 2.52
CA ALA A 187 -27.03 19.99 3.39
C ALA A 187 -27.28 18.57 2.83
N PHE A 188 -26.65 17.56 3.43
CA PHE A 188 -27.09 16.20 3.24
C PHE A 188 -28.49 16.13 3.84
N THR A 189 -29.51 16.26 3.00
CA THR A 189 -30.81 15.73 3.33
C THR A 189 -30.59 14.22 3.47
N LYS A 190 -30.52 13.75 4.73
CA LYS A 190 -30.79 12.34 4.99
C LYS A 190 -32.10 12.04 4.28
N GLN A 191 -32.05 11.33 3.16
CA GLN A 191 -33.23 10.63 2.71
C GLN A 191 -33.54 9.69 3.86
N GLU A 192 -34.61 9.99 4.61
CA GLU A 192 -35.20 9.02 5.49
C GLU A 192 -35.56 7.84 4.59
N GLU A 193 -34.73 6.79 4.66
CA GLU A 193 -35.12 5.52 4.07
C GLU A 193 -36.47 5.17 4.71
N ALA A 194 -37.48 5.30 3.91
CA ALA A 194 -38.81 4.81 4.31
C ALA A 194 -38.63 3.33 4.67
N LYS A 195 -38.71 3.03 5.97
CA LYS A 195 -38.70 1.66 6.48
C LYS A 195 -40.00 0.98 6.00
N THR A 196 -39.99 0.61 4.71
CA THR A 196 -41.09 -0.14 4.11
C THR A 196 -40.63 -1.59 3.93
N GLY A 197 -41.00 -2.42 4.87
CA GLY A 197 -40.80 -3.86 4.77
C GLY A 197 -40.27 -4.51 6.04
N GLU A 198 -40.54 -5.82 6.18
CA GLU A 198 -39.87 -6.62 7.18
C GLU A 198 -38.38 -6.71 6.89
N PRO A 199 -37.52 -6.71 7.92
CA PRO A 199 -36.06 -6.78 7.70
C PRO A 199 -35.72 -8.11 7.05
N ASN A 200 -34.96 -8.05 5.93
CA ASN A 200 -34.51 -9.23 5.21
C ASN A 200 -33.56 -10.11 6.04
N VAL A 201 -32.87 -9.51 7.01
CA VAL A 201 -31.98 -10.19 7.96
C VAL A 201 -32.12 -9.53 9.32
N GLN A 202 -32.37 -10.34 10.36
CA GLN A 202 -32.47 -9.85 11.73
C GLN A 202 -31.52 -10.64 12.63
N PHE A 203 -30.63 -9.93 13.33
CA PHE A 203 -29.78 -10.51 14.37
C PHE A 203 -30.43 -10.25 15.73
N ARG A 204 -30.61 -11.30 16.52
CA ARG A 204 -31.09 -11.19 17.90
C ARG A 204 -30.09 -11.89 18.81
N ASP A 205 -29.65 -11.21 19.85
CA ASP A 205 -28.77 -11.75 20.91
C ASP A 205 -27.51 -12.46 20.34
N VAL A 206 -26.90 -11.89 19.31
CA VAL A 206 -25.68 -12.44 18.68
C VAL A 206 -24.46 -11.99 19.46
N SER A 207 -23.69 -12.96 19.97
CA SER A 207 -22.37 -12.72 20.58
C SER A 207 -21.30 -13.38 19.74
N ILE A 208 -20.22 -12.64 19.42
CA ILE A 208 -19.04 -13.16 18.73
C ILE A 208 -17.88 -13.17 19.74
N ALA A 209 -17.30 -14.34 19.95
CA ALA A 209 -16.14 -14.49 20.82
C ALA A 209 -14.99 -15.12 20.03
N TYR A 210 -13.82 -14.48 20.04
CA TYR A 210 -12.58 -15.06 19.56
C TYR A 210 -11.93 -15.84 20.71
N ARG A 211 -11.78 -17.15 20.56
CA ARG A 211 -10.98 -17.93 21.49
C ARG A 211 -9.51 -17.74 21.13
N SER A 212 -8.74 -17.08 22.00
CA SER A 212 -7.30 -17.22 21.93
C SER A 212 -6.94 -18.66 22.29
N VAL A 213 -6.37 -19.39 21.37
CA VAL A 213 -5.76 -20.69 21.68
C VAL A 213 -4.51 -20.37 22.48
N LYS A 214 -4.64 -20.29 23.82
CA LYS A 214 -3.49 -20.44 24.70
C LYS A 214 -3.20 -21.93 24.69
N GLY A 215 -2.09 -22.34 24.06
CA GLY A 215 -1.48 -23.63 24.21
C GLY A 215 -0.98 -23.88 25.64
#